data_7096a9594f145368a672895999a1e0b4
#
_entry.id   7096a9594f145368a672895999a1e0b4
#
_cell.length_a   1.000
_cell.length_b   1.000
_cell.length_c   1.000
_cell.angle_alpha   90.00
_cell.angle_beta   90.00
_cell.angle_gamma   90.00
#
_symmetry.space_group_name_H-M   'P 1'
#
loop_
_entity.id
_entity.type
_entity.pdbx_description
1 polymer ?
#
loop_
_entity_poly.entity_id
_entity_poly.type
_entity_poly.pdbx_seq_one_letter_code
_entity_poly.pdbx_strand_id
1 'polypeptide(L)'
;MHLRLTQPIILLACILISPGCENSVKYNWADEPLETIIIDNDEKIILVDFETESCVWCDRLDADTFTDQKVIDFAKQNLISKKIDAEKGDGPKQKKKYRVRGYPTILFLDSQGAEIDRIVGYRPPEEFLSELNRIKNGENTISEIISRYEQNKHHYPTQISLAEKFVTLNLPDSAKSILDDIYRKQKKKSQLDFTIAFRVSKLYYRIGSLDTSIDLLDQIVDSGVDSSDSGYFYGLLYKAKRDTDTDRLLQYSYLTENIDRKKQAYWQIIRILRKEKK
;
A
#
# COMPACT_ATOMS: atom_id res chain seq x y z
N MET A 1 -18.94 23.02 -89.17
CA MET A 1 -18.48 23.81 -88.01
C MET A 1 -18.56 22.96 -86.80
N HIS A 2 -17.48 22.19 -86.51
CA HIS A 2 -17.42 21.21 -85.39
C HIS A 2 -16.62 21.85 -84.25
N LEU A 3 -17.32 22.12 -83.15
CA LEU A 3 -16.70 22.53 -81.88
C LEU A 3 -16.20 21.29 -81.16
N ARG A 4 -14.90 21.21 -80.92
CA ARG A 4 -14.30 20.21 -80.02
C ARG A 4 -14.26 20.79 -78.61
N LEU A 5 -15.04 20.18 -77.70
CA LEU A 5 -14.90 20.41 -76.28
C LEU A 5 -13.71 19.60 -75.73
N THR A 6 -12.70 20.28 -75.25
CA THR A 6 -11.60 19.69 -74.47
C THR A 6 -11.97 19.64 -73.02
N GLN A 7 -12.14 18.45 -72.43
CA GLN A 7 -12.30 18.30 -70.98
C GLN A 7 -10.93 18.38 -70.28
N PRO A 8 -10.82 19.07 -69.13
CA PRO A 8 -9.60 19.07 -68.33
C PRO A 8 -9.53 17.78 -67.50
N ILE A 9 -8.42 17.06 -67.59
CA ILE A 9 -8.07 15.92 -66.71
C ILE A 9 -7.68 16.50 -65.36
N ILE A 10 -8.54 16.27 -64.34
CA ILE A 10 -8.21 16.54 -62.94
C ILE A 10 -7.34 15.41 -62.45
N LEU A 11 -6.04 15.65 -62.31
CA LEU A 11 -5.11 14.76 -61.64
C LEU A 11 -5.39 14.79 -60.12
N LEU A 12 -6.06 13.77 -59.61
CA LEU A 12 -6.27 13.56 -58.20
C LEU A 12 -4.94 13.08 -57.57
N ALA A 13 -4.18 13.99 -56.98
CA ALA A 13 -2.98 13.65 -56.22
C ALA A 13 -3.41 12.94 -54.92
N CYS A 14 -3.33 11.61 -54.89
CA CYS A 14 -3.41 10.85 -53.66
C CYS A 14 -2.19 11.18 -52.80
N ILE A 15 -2.40 12.07 -51.81
CA ILE A 15 -1.44 12.27 -50.70
C ILE A 15 -1.49 10.98 -49.87
N LEU A 16 -0.52 10.11 -50.08
CA LEU A 16 -0.25 8.99 -49.18
C LEU A 16 0.22 9.61 -47.82
N ILE A 17 -0.73 9.76 -46.88
CA ILE A 17 -0.41 10.03 -45.48
C ILE A 17 0.22 8.71 -45.00
N SER A 18 1.55 8.65 -44.96
CA SER A 18 2.27 7.61 -44.26
C SER A 18 1.84 7.70 -42.78
N PRO A 19 1.40 6.60 -42.15
CA PRO A 19 1.23 6.62 -40.72
C PRO A 19 2.59 6.96 -40.11
N GLY A 20 2.67 8.13 -39.46
CA GLY A 20 3.88 8.54 -38.76
C GLY A 20 4.31 7.42 -37.84
N CYS A 21 5.58 7.03 -37.89
CA CYS A 21 6.21 6.27 -36.81
C CYS A 21 5.92 7.05 -35.53
N GLU A 22 4.97 6.59 -34.71
CA GLU A 22 4.90 6.98 -33.32
C GLU A 22 6.24 6.58 -32.70
N ASN A 23 7.12 7.55 -32.54
CA ASN A 23 8.28 7.38 -31.67
C ASN A 23 7.73 7.13 -30.28
N SER A 24 7.55 5.86 -29.91
CA SER A 24 7.21 5.49 -28.55
C SER A 24 8.29 6.04 -27.64
N VAL A 25 7.95 7.09 -26.92
CA VAL A 25 8.86 7.71 -25.96
C VAL A 25 9.09 6.68 -24.87
N LYS A 26 10.33 6.21 -24.73
CA LYS A 26 10.68 5.26 -23.69
C LYS A 26 10.80 5.96 -22.34
N TYR A 27 10.45 5.24 -21.27
CA TYR A 27 10.71 5.69 -19.92
C TYR A 27 12.22 5.88 -19.71
N ASN A 28 12.60 6.99 -19.11
CA ASN A 28 14.01 7.37 -18.95
C ASN A 28 14.53 6.93 -17.58
N TRP A 29 15.41 5.94 -17.57
CA TRP A 29 16.10 5.48 -16.38
C TRP A 29 17.53 6.05 -16.36
N ALA A 30 17.94 6.59 -15.20
CA ALA A 30 19.30 7.06 -14.99
C ALA A 30 20.26 5.87 -14.86
N ASP A 31 21.43 5.98 -15.50
CA ASP A 31 22.49 4.96 -15.43
C ASP A 31 23.39 5.14 -14.20
N GLU A 32 23.51 6.37 -13.68
CA GLU A 32 24.37 6.74 -12.58
C GLU A 32 24.00 5.98 -11.28
N PRO A 33 24.97 5.72 -10.40
CA PRO A 33 24.70 5.20 -9.06
C PRO A 33 23.73 6.09 -8.27
N LEU A 34 22.88 5.48 -7.43
CA LEU A 34 21.88 6.21 -6.66
C LEU A 34 22.49 7.31 -5.79
N GLU A 35 23.66 7.06 -5.20
CA GLU A 35 24.39 8.05 -4.41
C GLU A 35 24.80 9.28 -5.23
N THR A 36 25.22 9.08 -6.47
CA THR A 36 25.55 10.17 -7.40
C THR A 36 24.30 10.98 -7.74
N ILE A 37 23.19 10.29 -8.06
CA ILE A 37 21.90 10.94 -8.32
C ILE A 37 21.47 11.82 -7.13
N ILE A 38 21.63 11.32 -5.89
CA ILE A 38 21.27 12.08 -4.69
C ILE A 38 22.16 13.31 -4.52
N ILE A 39 23.46 13.19 -4.76
CA ILE A 39 24.42 14.30 -4.60
C ILE A 39 24.17 15.40 -5.64
N ASP A 40 23.89 15.02 -6.87
CA ASP A 40 23.76 15.95 -8.01
C ASP A 40 22.33 16.47 -8.20
N ASN A 41 21.37 16.03 -7.34
CA ASN A 41 19.98 16.43 -7.45
C ASN A 41 19.64 17.61 -6.54
N ASP A 42 19.23 18.73 -7.15
CA ASP A 42 18.92 19.93 -6.39
C ASP A 42 17.45 19.97 -5.87
N GLU A 43 16.46 19.47 -6.63
CA GLU A 43 15.06 19.69 -6.27
C GLU A 43 14.07 18.60 -6.68
N LYS A 44 14.43 17.64 -7.55
CA LYS A 44 13.48 16.65 -8.05
C LYS A 44 13.28 15.49 -7.07
N ILE A 45 12.09 14.92 -7.08
CA ILE A 45 11.85 13.64 -6.43
C ILE A 45 12.60 12.55 -7.18
N ILE A 46 13.32 11.70 -6.45
CA ILE A 46 14.00 10.55 -7.01
C ILE A 46 13.07 9.34 -6.87
N LEU A 47 12.68 8.75 -8.00
CA LEU A 47 11.96 7.48 -8.05
C LEU A 47 12.98 6.35 -8.14
N VAL A 48 12.93 5.38 -7.23
CA VAL A 48 13.79 4.19 -7.26
C VAL A 48 12.92 2.95 -7.34
N ASP A 49 12.96 2.26 -8.49
CA ASP A 49 12.26 0.99 -8.69
C ASP A 49 13.18 -0.17 -8.33
N PHE A 50 12.80 -0.90 -7.27
CA PHE A 50 13.48 -2.13 -6.85
C PHE A 50 12.80 -3.34 -7.47
N GLU A 51 13.57 -4.08 -8.24
CA GLU A 51 13.13 -5.28 -8.94
C GLU A 51 14.07 -6.47 -8.73
N THR A 52 13.73 -7.64 -9.27
CA THR A 52 14.60 -8.81 -9.43
C THR A 52 14.30 -9.49 -10.76
N GLU A 53 15.26 -10.24 -11.28
CA GLU A 53 15.13 -10.93 -12.57
C GLU A 53 13.94 -11.91 -12.67
N SER A 54 13.49 -12.47 -11.53
CA SER A 54 12.36 -13.42 -11.48
C SER A 54 11.00 -12.78 -11.11
N CYS A 55 10.91 -11.45 -11.14
CA CYS A 55 9.76 -10.72 -10.63
C CYS A 55 8.68 -10.49 -11.71
N VAL A 56 7.72 -11.40 -11.83
CA VAL A 56 6.61 -11.30 -12.80
C VAL A 56 5.81 -9.99 -12.68
N TRP A 57 5.64 -9.46 -11.46
CA TRP A 57 4.94 -8.19 -11.26
C TRP A 57 5.77 -6.97 -11.63
N CYS A 58 7.11 -7.08 -11.60
CA CYS A 58 8.01 -6.06 -12.12
C CYS A 58 7.94 -6.02 -13.66
N ASP A 59 7.99 -7.20 -14.32
CA ASP A 59 7.82 -7.30 -15.77
C ASP A 59 6.50 -6.67 -16.21
N ARG A 60 5.44 -6.91 -15.45
CA ARG A 60 4.13 -6.33 -15.75
C ARG A 60 4.12 -4.80 -15.54
N LEU A 61 4.77 -4.30 -14.51
CA LEU A 61 4.90 -2.86 -14.27
C LEU A 61 5.65 -2.18 -15.42
N ASP A 62 6.70 -2.83 -15.92
CA ASP A 62 7.48 -2.38 -17.07
C ASP A 62 6.65 -2.35 -18.36
N ALA A 63 5.88 -3.43 -18.60
CA ALA A 63 5.13 -3.57 -19.82
C ALA A 63 3.88 -2.66 -19.89
N ASP A 64 3.22 -2.44 -18.76
CA ASP A 64 1.96 -1.69 -18.71
C ASP A 64 2.18 -0.24 -18.27
N THR A 65 2.83 -0.04 -17.10
CA THR A 65 2.83 1.25 -16.40
C THR A 65 3.94 2.16 -16.90
N PHE A 66 5.15 1.65 -17.04
CA PHE A 66 6.28 2.45 -17.54
C PHE A 66 6.30 2.63 -19.06
N THR A 67 5.31 2.10 -19.77
CA THR A 67 5.07 2.38 -21.19
C THR A 67 3.91 3.36 -21.41
N ASP A 68 3.13 3.66 -20.38
CA ASP A 68 2.04 4.62 -20.47
C ASP A 68 2.56 6.05 -20.68
N GLN A 69 2.04 6.73 -21.69
CA GLN A 69 2.52 8.06 -22.08
C GLN A 69 2.35 9.11 -20.98
N LYS A 70 1.25 9.04 -20.20
CA LYS A 70 1.00 10.01 -19.11
C LYS A 70 1.96 9.81 -17.95
N VAL A 71 2.31 8.55 -17.65
CA VAL A 71 3.32 8.21 -16.64
C VAL A 71 4.70 8.67 -17.07
N ILE A 72 5.06 8.45 -18.35
CA ILE A 72 6.33 8.91 -18.93
C ILE A 72 6.45 10.43 -18.87
N ASP A 73 5.39 11.16 -19.30
CA ASP A 73 5.38 12.61 -19.31
C ASP A 73 5.48 13.20 -17.90
N PHE A 74 4.78 12.60 -16.93
CA PHE A 74 4.88 12.98 -15.52
C PHE A 74 6.31 12.79 -15.00
N ALA A 75 6.88 11.61 -15.24
CA ALA A 75 8.23 11.27 -14.77
C ALA A 75 9.28 12.23 -15.36
N LYS A 76 9.23 12.48 -16.66
CA LYS A 76 10.15 13.39 -17.35
C LYS A 76 10.14 14.81 -16.74
N GLN A 77 8.97 15.29 -16.34
CA GLN A 77 8.82 16.63 -15.79
C GLN A 77 9.24 16.73 -14.31
N ASN A 78 8.96 15.68 -13.51
CA ASN A 78 8.95 15.79 -12.06
C ASN A 78 9.96 14.87 -11.35
N LEU A 79 10.50 13.84 -12.02
CA LEU A 79 11.27 12.80 -11.39
C LEU A 79 12.67 12.65 -12.01
N ILE A 80 13.60 12.13 -11.21
CA ILE A 80 14.76 11.41 -11.68
C ILE A 80 14.52 9.95 -11.32
N SER A 81 14.53 9.05 -12.31
CA SER A 81 14.13 7.66 -12.10
C SER A 81 15.30 6.72 -12.22
N LYS A 82 15.46 5.83 -11.25
CA LYS A 82 16.53 4.82 -11.18
C LYS A 82 15.92 3.45 -10.99
N LYS A 83 16.38 2.47 -11.76
CA LYS A 83 16.03 1.05 -11.58
C LYS A 83 17.19 0.36 -10.85
N ILE A 84 16.88 -0.50 -9.88
CA ILE A 84 17.85 -1.24 -9.08
C ILE A 84 17.44 -2.72 -9.03
N ASP A 85 18.29 -3.60 -9.57
CA ASP A 85 18.18 -5.03 -9.29
C ASP A 85 18.61 -5.29 -7.85
N ALA A 86 17.65 -5.70 -7.02
CA ALA A 86 17.85 -5.87 -5.58
C ALA A 86 18.79 -7.02 -5.20
N GLU A 87 19.21 -7.85 -6.17
CA GLU A 87 20.07 -9.02 -5.98
C GLU A 87 21.44 -8.87 -6.63
N LYS A 88 21.64 -7.82 -7.47
CA LYS A 88 22.89 -7.59 -8.21
C LYS A 88 23.56 -6.28 -7.83
N GLY A 89 24.87 -6.22 -8.01
CA GLY A 89 25.67 -5.00 -7.80
C GLY A 89 25.50 -4.41 -6.40
N ASP A 90 25.15 -3.12 -6.32
CA ASP A 90 24.88 -2.41 -5.05
C ASP A 90 23.45 -2.63 -4.51
N GLY A 91 22.61 -3.32 -5.28
CA GLY A 91 21.20 -3.57 -4.93
C GLY A 91 20.96 -4.18 -3.55
N PRO A 92 21.70 -5.23 -3.12
CA PRO A 92 21.54 -5.80 -1.78
C PRO A 92 21.79 -4.79 -0.65
N LYS A 93 22.73 -3.87 -0.82
CA LYS A 93 23.02 -2.80 0.13
C LYS A 93 21.89 -1.77 0.17
N GLN A 94 21.40 -1.33 -1.00
CA GLN A 94 20.30 -0.38 -1.11
C GLN A 94 18.98 -0.98 -0.58
N LYS A 95 18.68 -2.23 -0.93
CA LYS A 95 17.55 -3.00 -0.39
C LYS A 95 17.55 -3.00 1.14
N LYS A 96 18.70 -3.25 1.76
CA LYS A 96 18.84 -3.24 3.23
C LYS A 96 18.67 -1.84 3.79
N LYS A 97 19.29 -0.81 3.19
CA LYS A 97 19.19 0.60 3.60
C LYS A 97 17.73 1.06 3.65
N TYR A 98 16.97 0.79 2.60
CA TYR A 98 15.57 1.21 2.48
C TYR A 98 14.56 0.17 2.95
N ARG A 99 15.00 -0.94 3.57
CA ARG A 99 14.14 -2.00 4.12
C ARG A 99 13.13 -2.55 3.12
N VAL A 100 13.56 -2.76 1.86
CA VAL A 100 12.73 -3.35 0.81
C VAL A 100 12.53 -4.84 1.09
N ARG A 101 11.28 -5.30 1.15
CA ARG A 101 10.90 -6.67 1.54
C ARG A 101 10.13 -7.45 0.48
N GLY A 102 9.78 -6.83 -0.63
CA GLY A 102 9.04 -7.45 -1.73
C GLY A 102 9.17 -6.63 -3.00
N TYR A 103 8.78 -7.19 -4.13
CA TYR A 103 8.94 -6.58 -5.45
C TYR A 103 7.65 -6.61 -6.28
N PRO A 104 7.43 -5.58 -7.13
CA PRO A 104 8.21 -4.34 -7.17
C PRO A 104 8.00 -3.50 -5.90
N THR A 105 9.01 -2.72 -5.52
CA THR A 105 8.88 -1.64 -4.55
C THR A 105 9.46 -0.37 -5.15
N ILE A 106 8.61 0.62 -5.32
CA ILE A 106 8.95 1.92 -5.90
C ILE A 106 9.09 2.91 -4.74
N LEU A 107 10.31 3.37 -4.47
CA LEU A 107 10.59 4.41 -3.47
C LEU A 107 10.54 5.78 -4.12
N PHE A 108 10.13 6.76 -3.34
CA PHE A 108 10.23 8.18 -3.66
C PHE A 108 11.10 8.83 -2.61
N LEU A 109 12.23 9.38 -3.04
CA LEU A 109 13.21 10.01 -2.16
C LEU A 109 13.28 11.51 -2.44
N ASP A 110 13.62 12.27 -1.43
CA ASP A 110 14.00 13.69 -1.59
C ASP A 110 15.44 13.83 -2.09
N SER A 111 15.88 15.08 -2.28
CA SER A 111 17.23 15.41 -2.71
C SER A 111 18.33 15.02 -1.71
N GLN A 112 17.98 14.64 -0.49
CA GLN A 112 18.91 14.16 0.53
C GLN A 112 18.90 12.62 0.64
N GLY A 113 18.10 11.94 -0.18
CA GLY A 113 17.94 10.50 -0.16
C GLY A 113 17.07 9.99 1.00
N ALA A 114 16.34 10.88 1.67
CA ALA A 114 15.35 10.48 2.66
C ALA A 114 14.04 10.05 1.98
N GLU A 115 13.39 9.04 2.53
CA GLU A 115 12.17 8.49 1.96
C GLU A 115 10.97 9.43 2.19
N ILE A 116 10.36 9.89 1.10
CA ILE A 116 9.09 10.64 1.10
C ILE A 116 7.93 9.67 1.25
N ASP A 117 7.89 8.63 0.39
CA ASP A 117 6.86 7.58 0.39
C ASP A 117 7.32 6.38 -0.44
N ARG A 118 6.47 5.34 -0.52
CA ARG A 118 6.68 4.19 -1.39
C ARG A 118 5.37 3.59 -1.89
N ILE A 119 5.46 2.93 -3.04
CA ILE A 119 4.42 2.05 -3.58
C ILE A 119 4.95 0.62 -3.51
N VAL A 120 4.17 -0.30 -2.95
CA VAL A 120 4.53 -1.73 -2.87
C VAL A 120 3.59 -2.53 -3.77
N GLY A 121 4.16 -3.31 -4.66
CA GLY A 121 3.44 -4.12 -5.65
C GLY A 121 3.03 -3.33 -6.89
N TYR A 122 2.58 -4.08 -7.89
CA TYR A 122 2.10 -3.56 -9.17
C TYR A 122 0.93 -2.59 -8.99
N ARG A 123 0.92 -1.53 -9.81
CA ARG A 123 -0.22 -0.61 -10.00
C ARG A 123 -0.41 -0.38 -11.50
N PRO A 124 -1.64 -0.47 -12.01
CA PRO A 124 -1.92 -0.07 -13.39
C PRO A 124 -1.69 1.43 -13.62
N PRO A 125 -1.51 1.88 -14.86
CA PRO A 125 -1.08 3.26 -15.17
C PRO A 125 -1.89 4.37 -14.47
N GLU A 126 -3.23 4.26 -14.47
CA GLU A 126 -4.10 5.29 -13.89
C GLU A 126 -3.92 5.37 -12.35
N GLU A 127 -3.86 4.23 -11.68
CA GLU A 127 -3.63 4.18 -10.22
C GLU A 127 -2.22 4.69 -9.89
N PHE A 128 -1.22 4.30 -10.69
CA PHE A 128 0.16 4.75 -10.50
C PHE A 128 0.28 6.26 -10.67
N LEU A 129 -0.34 6.83 -11.71
CA LEU A 129 -0.36 8.27 -11.93
C LEU A 129 -1.08 9.03 -10.80
N SER A 130 -2.16 8.47 -10.27
CA SER A 130 -2.85 9.02 -9.08
C SER A 130 -1.92 9.05 -7.86
N GLU A 131 -1.17 7.97 -7.61
CA GLU A 131 -0.17 7.90 -6.54
C GLU A 131 0.99 8.89 -6.77
N LEU A 132 1.48 9.03 -8.00
CA LEU A 132 2.52 10.01 -8.34
C LEU A 132 2.08 11.44 -8.01
N ASN A 133 0.84 11.81 -8.38
CA ASN A 133 0.29 13.13 -8.06
C ASN A 133 0.12 13.33 -6.54
N ARG A 134 -0.41 12.32 -5.83
CA ARG A 134 -0.54 12.33 -4.38
C ARG A 134 0.81 12.56 -3.69
N ILE A 135 1.85 11.82 -4.11
CA ILE A 135 3.19 11.91 -3.53
C ILE A 135 3.83 13.26 -3.84
N LYS A 136 3.71 13.75 -5.09
CA LYS A 136 4.20 15.08 -5.47
C LYS A 136 3.56 16.19 -4.64
N ASN A 137 2.27 16.06 -4.32
CA ASN A 137 1.55 17.02 -3.49
C ASN A 137 1.83 16.86 -1.99
N GLY A 138 2.58 15.83 -1.57
CA GLY A 138 2.86 15.55 -0.16
C GLY A 138 1.65 15.02 0.62
N GLU A 139 0.60 14.55 -0.05
CA GLU A 139 -0.66 14.12 0.58
C GLU A 139 -0.55 12.71 1.14
N ASN A 140 -0.80 12.52 2.43
CA ASN A 140 -0.70 11.22 3.13
C ASN A 140 0.60 10.44 2.83
N THR A 141 1.69 11.14 2.60
CA THR A 141 3.02 10.52 2.47
C THR A 141 3.54 10.06 3.83
N ILE A 142 4.54 9.17 3.85
CA ILE A 142 5.21 8.77 5.11
C ILE A 142 5.76 10.01 5.81
N SER A 143 6.45 10.88 5.07
CA SER A 143 7.08 12.09 5.63
C SER A 143 6.05 13.05 6.24
N GLU A 144 4.91 13.24 5.60
CA GLU A 144 3.83 14.08 6.10
C GLU A 144 3.19 13.49 7.38
N ILE A 145 2.91 12.18 7.38
CA ILE A 145 2.34 11.51 8.57
C ILE A 145 3.34 11.50 9.73
N ILE A 146 4.64 11.31 9.47
CA ILE A 146 5.69 11.42 10.49
C ILE A 146 5.72 12.84 11.06
N SER A 147 5.67 13.86 10.21
CA SER A 147 5.64 15.27 10.67
C SER A 147 4.46 15.55 11.59
N ARG A 148 3.26 15.08 11.24
CA ARG A 148 2.07 15.18 12.12
C ARG A 148 2.24 14.42 13.42
N TYR A 149 2.86 13.24 13.38
CA TYR A 149 3.15 12.45 14.58
C TYR A 149 4.15 13.16 15.50
N GLU A 150 5.22 13.73 14.95
CA GLU A 150 6.22 14.46 15.74
C GLU A 150 5.63 15.68 16.47
N GLN A 151 4.65 16.35 15.87
CA GLN A 151 3.93 17.47 16.48
C GLN A 151 3.03 17.03 17.66
N ASN A 152 2.52 15.79 17.64
CA ASN A 152 1.67 15.28 18.72
C ASN A 152 1.83 13.76 18.91
N LYS A 153 2.93 13.37 19.55
CA LYS A 153 3.30 11.95 19.79
C LYS A 153 2.31 11.18 20.68
N HIS A 154 1.41 11.86 21.36
CA HIS A 154 0.45 11.24 22.29
C HIS A 154 -0.97 11.12 21.70
N HIS A 155 -1.19 11.61 20.50
CA HIS A 155 -2.49 11.57 19.85
C HIS A 155 -2.70 10.20 19.18
N TYR A 156 -3.50 9.33 19.79
CA TYR A 156 -3.74 7.98 19.30
C TYR A 156 -4.16 7.87 17.83
N PRO A 157 -5.10 8.70 17.31
CA PRO A 157 -5.45 8.65 15.90
C PRO A 157 -4.25 8.82 14.97
N THR A 158 -3.34 9.74 15.27
CA THR A 158 -2.12 9.97 14.48
C THR A 158 -1.13 8.81 14.61
N GLN A 159 -0.93 8.26 15.82
CA GLN A 159 -0.11 7.07 16.05
C GLN A 159 -0.63 5.88 15.24
N ILE A 160 -1.95 5.63 15.28
CA ILE A 160 -2.58 4.53 14.56
C ILE A 160 -2.46 4.73 13.05
N SER A 161 -2.68 5.96 12.55
CA SER A 161 -2.51 6.27 11.11
C SER A 161 -1.08 6.01 10.64
N LEU A 162 -0.08 6.36 11.44
CA LEU A 162 1.33 6.07 11.14
C LEU A 162 1.61 4.57 11.13
N ALA A 163 1.10 3.83 12.13
CA ALA A 163 1.25 2.39 12.17
C ALA A 163 0.54 1.70 10.98
N GLU A 164 -0.68 2.14 10.62
CA GLU A 164 -1.41 1.66 9.45
C GLU A 164 -0.64 1.90 8.15
N LYS A 165 -0.03 3.09 8.01
CA LYS A 165 0.82 3.41 6.86
C LYS A 165 2.01 2.45 6.79
N PHE A 166 2.75 2.26 7.88
CA PHE A 166 3.88 1.32 7.93
C PHE A 166 3.47 -0.13 7.62
N VAL A 167 2.32 -0.59 8.11
CA VAL A 167 1.78 -1.92 7.78
C VAL A 167 1.48 -2.03 6.29
N THR A 168 0.83 -1.02 5.71
CA THR A 168 0.49 -0.99 4.28
C THR A 168 1.74 -1.01 3.39
N LEU A 169 2.81 -0.38 3.85
CA LEU A 169 4.07 -0.26 3.14
C LEU A 169 5.06 -1.41 3.45
N ASN A 170 4.58 -2.47 4.10
CA ASN A 170 5.37 -3.63 4.47
C ASN A 170 6.60 -3.31 5.36
N LEU A 171 6.43 -2.39 6.32
CA LEU A 171 7.41 -1.96 7.30
C LEU A 171 7.02 -2.41 8.73
N PRO A 172 6.94 -3.73 9.00
CA PRO A 172 6.37 -4.25 10.25
C PRO A 172 7.13 -3.82 11.50
N ASP A 173 8.46 -3.68 11.44
CA ASP A 173 9.26 -3.26 12.60
C ASP A 173 8.96 -1.80 13.00
N SER A 174 8.78 -0.91 12.01
CA SER A 174 8.39 0.47 12.24
C SER A 174 6.96 0.56 12.80
N ALA A 175 6.03 -0.22 12.24
CA ALA A 175 4.67 -0.33 12.74
C ALA A 175 4.67 -0.82 14.19
N LYS A 176 5.42 -1.90 14.49
CA LYS A 176 5.50 -2.51 15.81
C LYS A 176 5.98 -1.51 16.88
N SER A 177 6.97 -0.71 16.58
CA SER A 177 7.49 0.31 17.52
C SER A 177 6.39 1.28 17.97
N ILE A 178 5.54 1.75 17.06
CA ILE A 178 4.41 2.63 17.38
C ILE A 178 3.32 1.88 18.14
N LEU A 179 2.99 0.67 17.70
CA LEU A 179 1.94 -0.15 18.32
C LEU A 179 2.30 -0.53 19.76
N ASP A 180 3.58 -0.86 20.03
CA ASP A 180 4.05 -1.18 21.39
C ASP A 180 3.91 0.01 22.34
N ASP A 181 4.09 1.25 21.86
CA ASP A 181 3.85 2.44 22.67
C ASP A 181 2.36 2.61 23.00
N ILE A 182 1.49 2.44 22.02
CA ILE A 182 0.03 2.49 22.25
C ILE A 182 -0.40 1.39 23.22
N TYR A 183 0.03 0.16 23.00
CA TYR A 183 -0.31 -1.01 23.83
C TYR A 183 0.07 -0.78 25.30
N ARG A 184 1.32 -0.35 25.56
CA ARG A 184 1.79 -0.06 26.93
C ARG A 184 0.97 1.04 27.61
N LYS A 185 0.52 2.05 26.88
CA LYS A 185 -0.32 3.13 27.40
C LYS A 185 -1.74 2.66 27.68
N GLN A 186 -2.32 1.85 26.80
CA GLN A 186 -3.66 1.27 26.99
C GLN A 186 -3.69 0.34 28.22
N LYS A 187 -2.69 -0.51 28.38
CA LYS A 187 -2.58 -1.45 29.52
C LYS A 187 -2.47 -0.75 30.89
N LYS A 188 -2.02 0.51 30.93
CA LYS A 188 -1.92 1.29 32.18
C LYS A 188 -3.21 2.03 32.53
N LYS A 189 -4.20 2.10 31.64
CA LYS A 189 -5.47 2.74 31.92
C LYS A 189 -6.35 1.87 32.81
N SER A 190 -7.14 2.52 33.67
CA SER A 190 -8.16 1.84 34.48
C SER A 190 -9.27 1.23 33.62
N GLN A 191 -9.50 1.78 32.44
CA GLN A 191 -10.46 1.30 31.46
C GLN A 191 -9.83 1.30 30.07
N LEU A 192 -9.90 0.16 29.39
CA LEU A 192 -9.42 0.00 28.02
C LEU A 192 -10.29 0.79 27.04
N ASP A 193 -9.67 1.52 26.12
CA ASP A 193 -10.39 2.08 24.97
C ASP A 193 -10.53 1.00 23.89
N PHE A 194 -11.74 0.43 23.78
CA PHE A 194 -11.99 -0.72 22.92
C PHE A 194 -11.78 -0.42 21.44
N THR A 195 -12.14 0.78 20.99
CA THR A 195 -11.93 1.18 19.58
C THR A 195 -10.45 1.20 19.25
N ILE A 196 -9.63 1.80 20.11
CA ILE A 196 -8.19 1.83 19.95
C ILE A 196 -7.60 0.43 20.07
N ALA A 197 -7.95 -0.31 21.12
CA ALA A 197 -7.43 -1.66 21.36
C ALA A 197 -7.72 -2.60 20.18
N PHE A 198 -8.93 -2.55 19.62
CA PHE A 198 -9.30 -3.36 18.47
C PHE A 198 -8.54 -2.98 17.20
N ARG A 199 -8.39 -1.68 16.90
CA ARG A 199 -7.58 -1.24 15.76
C ARG A 199 -6.13 -1.70 15.90
N VAL A 200 -5.56 -1.55 17.07
CA VAL A 200 -4.19 -1.94 17.39
C VAL A 200 -4.01 -3.46 17.29
N SER A 201 -4.96 -4.27 17.81
CA SER A 201 -4.90 -5.72 17.70
C SER A 201 -4.90 -6.20 16.25
N LYS A 202 -5.71 -5.59 15.37
CA LYS A 202 -5.71 -5.89 13.94
C LYS A 202 -4.38 -5.58 13.27
N LEU A 203 -3.72 -4.49 13.67
CA LEU A 203 -2.41 -4.14 13.13
C LEU A 203 -1.32 -5.10 13.61
N TYR A 204 -1.34 -5.50 14.89
CA TYR A 204 -0.45 -6.56 15.39
C TYR A 204 -0.64 -7.88 14.63
N TYR A 205 -1.89 -8.27 14.37
CA TYR A 205 -2.16 -9.46 13.54
C TYR A 205 -1.53 -9.35 12.15
N ARG A 206 -1.68 -8.20 11.48
CA ARG A 206 -1.15 -7.96 10.13
C ARG A 206 0.38 -7.99 10.07
N ILE A 207 1.08 -7.62 11.14
CA ILE A 207 2.54 -7.68 11.22
C ILE A 207 3.06 -9.00 11.79
N GLY A 208 2.18 -9.97 12.06
CA GLY A 208 2.55 -11.29 12.56
C GLY A 208 2.79 -11.36 14.08
N SER A 209 2.53 -10.31 14.85
CA SER A 209 2.63 -10.31 16.32
C SER A 209 1.36 -10.87 16.94
N LEU A 210 1.15 -12.18 16.75
CA LEU A 210 -0.11 -12.85 17.07
C LEU A 210 -0.44 -12.85 18.56
N ASP A 211 0.54 -13.11 19.44
CA ASP A 211 0.32 -13.19 20.89
C ASP A 211 -0.19 -11.86 21.45
N THR A 212 0.41 -10.74 21.04
CA THR A 212 -0.04 -9.40 21.46
C THR A 212 -1.41 -9.05 20.90
N SER A 213 -1.69 -9.44 19.65
CA SER A 213 -3.02 -9.30 19.06
C SER A 213 -4.08 -10.06 19.86
N ILE A 214 -3.77 -11.32 20.23
CA ILE A 214 -4.66 -12.18 21.02
C ILE A 214 -4.89 -11.59 22.41
N ASP A 215 -3.83 -11.17 23.10
CA ASP A 215 -3.94 -10.57 24.45
C ASP A 215 -4.88 -9.36 24.46
N LEU A 216 -4.77 -8.46 23.46
CA LEU A 216 -5.68 -7.32 23.34
C LEU A 216 -7.13 -7.74 23.07
N LEU A 217 -7.35 -8.74 22.23
CA LEU A 217 -8.69 -9.21 21.91
C LEU A 217 -9.32 -9.94 23.12
N ASP A 218 -8.55 -10.70 23.87
CA ASP A 218 -9.01 -11.31 25.12
C ASP A 218 -9.42 -10.26 26.14
N GLN A 219 -8.61 -9.21 26.34
CA GLN A 219 -8.95 -8.11 27.23
C GLN A 219 -10.25 -7.41 26.81
N ILE A 220 -10.49 -7.18 25.51
CA ILE A 220 -11.74 -6.61 25.00
C ILE A 220 -12.93 -7.52 25.33
N VAL A 221 -12.81 -8.82 25.09
CA VAL A 221 -13.89 -9.79 25.30
C VAL A 221 -14.19 -9.98 26.78
N ASP A 222 -13.17 -10.06 27.62
CA ASP A 222 -13.30 -10.33 29.06
C ASP A 222 -13.80 -9.11 29.85
N SER A 223 -13.69 -7.90 29.27
CA SER A 223 -14.24 -6.68 29.89
C SER A 223 -15.76 -6.56 29.85
N GLY A 224 -16.46 -7.48 29.14
CA GLY A 224 -17.91 -7.52 29.12
C GLY A 224 -18.59 -6.38 28.36
N VAL A 225 -18.00 -5.94 27.26
CA VAL A 225 -18.50 -4.83 26.44
C VAL A 225 -19.80 -5.17 25.75
N ASP A 226 -20.59 -4.13 25.54
CA ASP A 226 -21.87 -4.13 24.83
C ASP A 226 -21.79 -4.89 23.49
N SER A 227 -22.79 -5.73 23.25
CA SER A 227 -22.96 -6.53 22.03
C SER A 227 -23.09 -5.69 20.74
N SER A 228 -23.30 -4.39 20.85
CA SER A 228 -23.32 -3.46 19.71
C SER A 228 -21.93 -3.10 19.20
N ASP A 229 -20.87 -3.24 20.03
CA ASP A 229 -19.52 -2.86 19.65
C ASP A 229 -18.90 -3.83 18.63
N SER A 230 -18.33 -3.26 17.58
CA SER A 230 -17.70 -4.05 16.50
C SER A 230 -16.42 -4.74 16.97
N GLY A 231 -15.68 -4.13 17.89
CA GLY A 231 -14.45 -4.70 18.45
C GLY A 231 -14.76 -5.96 19.25
N TYR A 232 -15.78 -5.91 20.08
CA TYR A 232 -16.26 -7.07 20.84
C TYR A 232 -16.64 -8.22 19.91
N PHE A 233 -17.45 -7.97 18.89
CA PHE A 233 -17.85 -8.99 17.91
C PHE A 233 -16.66 -9.68 17.23
N TYR A 234 -15.70 -8.90 16.71
CA TYR A 234 -14.53 -9.45 16.05
C TYR A 234 -13.60 -10.16 17.03
N GLY A 235 -13.50 -9.69 18.27
CA GLY A 235 -12.81 -10.38 19.36
C GLY A 235 -13.41 -11.77 19.61
N LEU A 236 -14.74 -11.86 19.71
CA LEU A 236 -15.45 -13.13 19.84
C LEU A 236 -15.20 -14.09 18.66
N LEU A 237 -15.25 -13.58 17.41
CA LEU A 237 -14.97 -14.38 16.22
C LEU A 237 -13.55 -14.97 16.27
N TYR A 238 -12.59 -14.15 16.69
CA TYR A 238 -11.21 -14.56 16.76
C TYR A 238 -10.98 -15.57 17.89
N LYS A 239 -11.49 -15.30 19.09
CA LYS A 239 -11.41 -16.20 20.25
C LYS A 239 -12.07 -17.55 19.96
N ALA A 240 -13.26 -17.54 19.40
CA ALA A 240 -13.96 -18.77 19.03
C ALA A 240 -13.16 -19.61 18.01
N LYS A 241 -12.51 -18.97 17.05
CA LYS A 241 -11.66 -19.67 16.07
C LYS A 241 -10.39 -20.26 16.70
N ARG A 242 -9.78 -19.57 17.67
CA ARG A 242 -8.56 -19.99 18.36
C ARG A 242 -8.84 -21.15 19.31
N ASP A 243 -9.84 -20.96 20.18
CA ASP A 243 -10.11 -21.85 21.32
C ASP A 243 -11.10 -22.95 20.98
N THR A 244 -11.66 -22.93 19.76
CA THR A 244 -12.78 -23.79 19.33
C THR A 244 -14.05 -23.67 20.20
N ASP A 245 -14.08 -22.68 21.09
CA ASP A 245 -15.23 -22.36 21.93
C ASP A 245 -16.23 -21.48 21.19
N THR A 246 -17.45 -22.02 20.99
CA THR A 246 -18.50 -21.34 20.25
C THR A 246 -19.57 -20.69 21.14
N ASP A 247 -19.57 -20.94 22.45
CA ASP A 247 -20.68 -20.58 23.34
C ASP A 247 -20.94 -19.08 23.40
N ARG A 248 -19.90 -18.28 23.64
CA ARG A 248 -20.02 -16.82 23.67
C ARG A 248 -20.42 -16.25 22.30
N LEU A 249 -19.93 -16.83 21.21
CA LEU A 249 -20.28 -16.40 19.86
C LEU A 249 -21.73 -16.75 19.52
N LEU A 250 -22.20 -17.90 19.98
CA LEU A 250 -23.61 -18.31 19.86
C LEU A 250 -24.51 -17.38 20.65
N GLN A 251 -24.17 -17.07 21.91
CA GLN A 251 -24.90 -16.11 22.73
C GLN A 251 -24.97 -14.74 22.06
N TYR A 252 -23.87 -14.24 21.52
CA TYR A 252 -23.84 -12.98 20.76
C TYR A 252 -24.81 -13.00 19.57
N SER A 253 -24.87 -14.13 18.83
CA SER A 253 -25.74 -14.26 17.67
C SER A 253 -27.23 -14.16 18.00
N TYR A 254 -27.62 -14.49 19.22
CA TYR A 254 -29.00 -14.29 19.69
C TYR A 254 -29.29 -12.85 20.09
N LEU A 255 -28.31 -12.14 20.65
CA LEU A 255 -28.50 -10.80 21.19
C LEU A 255 -28.35 -9.69 20.14
N THR A 256 -27.56 -9.93 19.08
CA THR A 256 -27.32 -8.89 18.07
C THR A 256 -28.48 -8.73 17.09
N GLU A 257 -28.90 -7.48 16.86
CA GLU A 257 -29.84 -7.11 15.82
C GLU A 257 -29.21 -6.99 14.44
N ASN A 258 -27.86 -6.93 14.37
CA ASN A 258 -27.14 -6.83 13.12
C ASN A 258 -27.13 -8.17 12.37
N ILE A 259 -27.94 -8.24 11.30
CA ILE A 259 -28.13 -9.46 10.49
C ILE A 259 -26.82 -9.99 9.89
N ASP A 260 -25.92 -9.10 9.44
CA ASP A 260 -24.67 -9.54 8.82
C ASP A 260 -23.71 -10.12 9.85
N ARG A 261 -23.61 -9.52 11.04
CA ARG A 261 -22.83 -10.08 12.14
C ARG A 261 -23.42 -11.42 12.62
N LYS A 262 -24.73 -11.52 12.70
CA LYS A 262 -25.43 -12.78 13.02
C LYS A 262 -25.07 -13.88 12.03
N LYS A 263 -25.13 -13.62 10.73
CA LYS A 263 -24.70 -14.56 9.67
C LYS A 263 -23.23 -14.94 9.81
N GLN A 264 -22.34 -13.99 10.06
CA GLN A 264 -20.91 -14.25 10.23
C GLN A 264 -20.64 -15.13 11.46
N ALA A 265 -21.33 -14.87 12.58
CA ALA A 265 -21.25 -15.71 13.77
C ALA A 265 -21.64 -17.17 13.49
N TYR A 266 -22.80 -17.40 12.87
CA TYR A 266 -23.24 -18.74 12.50
C TYR A 266 -22.29 -19.45 11.54
N TRP A 267 -21.78 -18.75 10.53
CA TRP A 267 -20.79 -19.33 9.61
C TRP A 267 -19.50 -19.75 10.33
N GLN A 268 -19.03 -18.95 11.28
CA GLN A 268 -17.85 -19.30 12.06
C GLN A 268 -18.10 -20.51 12.97
N ILE A 269 -19.26 -20.56 13.65
CA ILE A 269 -19.66 -21.70 14.47
C ILE A 269 -19.70 -22.99 13.63
N ILE A 270 -20.36 -22.95 12.47
CA ILE A 270 -20.44 -24.10 11.55
C ILE A 270 -19.04 -24.57 11.13
N ARG A 271 -18.13 -23.64 10.85
CA ARG A 271 -16.75 -23.99 10.48
C ARG A 271 -16.00 -24.71 11.60
N ILE A 272 -16.15 -24.25 12.83
CA ILE A 272 -15.53 -24.87 14.02
C ILE A 272 -16.07 -26.28 14.19
N LEU A 273 -17.39 -26.43 14.28
CA LEU A 273 -18.05 -27.72 14.48
C LEU A 273 -17.76 -28.74 13.36
N ARG A 274 -17.54 -28.30 12.12
CA ARG A 274 -17.13 -29.20 11.02
C ARG A 274 -15.69 -29.66 11.13
N LYS A 275 -14.80 -28.91 11.79
CA LYS A 275 -13.41 -29.32 12.02
C LYS A 275 -13.28 -30.35 13.14
N GLU A 276 -14.12 -30.25 14.15
CA GLU A 276 -14.14 -31.22 15.29
C GLU A 276 -14.68 -32.59 14.88
N LYS A 277 -15.39 -32.69 13.74
CA LYS A 277 -15.91 -33.96 13.21
C LYS A 277 -14.95 -34.72 12.29
N LYS A 278 -13.74 -34.17 12.05
CA LYS A 278 -12.67 -34.85 11.30
C LYS A 278 -11.53 -35.27 12.21
#